data_69870469a58147339923fff9f3615b6a
#
_entry.id   69870469a58147339923fff9f3615b6a
#
_cell.length_a   1.000
_cell.length_b   1.000
_cell.length_c   1.000
_cell.angle_alpha   90.00
_cell.angle_beta   90.00
_cell.angle_gamma   90.00
#
_symmetry.space_group_name_H-M   'P 1'
#
loop_
_entity.id
_entity.type
_entity.pdbx_description
1 polymer ?
#
loop_
_entity_poly.entity_id
_entity_poly.type
_entity_poly.pdbx_seq_one_letter_code
_entity_poly.pdbx_strand_id
1 'polypeptide(L)'
;MANKPLTGFSVYSFILNLAAYGTIPMVSLYMKKGLCAPDNVIVLISSVALGGMLTGSFFSGGLIQRYGVKLILLAVHITYALANIALFLLGKGCMPDTWLYITIGAVLFAYSFMYACSDIASTCEMMLLATPGNKMVAMSFYNGFNHCGRGMSRMLTSLILGSGALAAHWTLGGIEFSHYQTLFLTYAICVCFAASLLVVVPAIFPEGDYHYDALHTGK
;
A
#
# COMPACT_ATOMS: atom_id res chain seq x y z
N MET A 1 -13.36 -21.87 -18.38
CA MET A 1 -12.03 -21.32 -18.77
C MET A 1 -11.56 -20.39 -17.68
N ALA A 2 -10.30 -20.50 -17.21
CA ALA A 2 -9.78 -19.60 -16.17
C ALA A 2 -9.67 -18.17 -16.75
N ASN A 3 -10.24 -17.19 -16.05
CA ASN A 3 -10.12 -15.78 -16.41
C ASN A 3 -8.70 -15.30 -16.05
N LYS A 4 -7.78 -15.44 -17.00
CA LYS A 4 -6.35 -15.11 -16.82
C LYS A 4 -6.12 -13.66 -16.34
N PRO A 5 -6.77 -12.61 -16.91
CA PRO A 5 -6.63 -11.24 -16.42
C PRO A 5 -7.06 -11.07 -14.97
N LEU A 6 -8.21 -11.60 -14.59
CA LEU A 6 -8.69 -11.54 -13.20
C LEU A 6 -7.71 -12.22 -12.22
N THR A 7 -7.19 -13.39 -12.59
CA THR A 7 -6.22 -14.10 -11.75
C THR A 7 -4.92 -13.30 -11.65
N GLY A 8 -4.40 -12.78 -12.77
CA GLY A 8 -3.18 -11.96 -12.79
C GLY A 8 -3.33 -10.71 -11.92
N PHE A 9 -4.44 -10.00 -12.04
CA PHE A 9 -4.73 -8.83 -11.23
C PHE A 9 -4.91 -9.17 -9.73
N SER A 10 -5.52 -10.32 -9.41
CA SER A 10 -5.67 -10.77 -8.01
C SER A 10 -4.33 -11.10 -7.37
N VAL A 11 -3.42 -11.77 -8.10
CA VAL A 11 -2.05 -12.06 -7.64
C VAL A 11 -1.25 -10.76 -7.47
N TYR A 12 -1.35 -9.83 -8.42
CA TYR A 12 -0.73 -8.52 -8.28
C TYR A 12 -1.24 -7.78 -7.02
N SER A 13 -2.55 -7.74 -6.79
CA SER A 13 -3.14 -7.12 -5.60
C SER A 13 -2.68 -7.79 -4.30
N PHE A 14 -2.52 -9.12 -4.30
CA PHE A 14 -1.93 -9.85 -3.17
C PHE A 14 -0.50 -9.35 -2.88
N ILE A 15 0.36 -9.27 -3.90
CA ILE A 15 1.75 -8.83 -3.76
C ILE A 15 1.81 -7.37 -3.28
N LEU A 16 0.99 -6.49 -3.85
CA LEU A 16 0.91 -5.09 -3.43
C LEU A 16 0.50 -4.97 -1.96
N ASN A 17 -0.53 -5.69 -1.53
CA ASN A 17 -0.97 -5.66 -0.13
C ASN A 17 0.05 -6.30 0.81
N LEU A 18 0.75 -7.34 0.38
CA LEU A 18 1.84 -7.94 1.13
C LEU A 18 2.97 -6.92 1.37
N ALA A 19 3.31 -6.13 0.35
CA ALA A 19 4.36 -5.13 0.42
C ALA A 19 3.97 -3.87 1.20
N ALA A 20 2.71 -3.43 1.11
CA ALA A 20 2.30 -2.11 1.58
C ALA A 20 1.54 -2.14 2.92
N TYR A 21 0.74 -3.17 3.20
CA TYR A 21 -0.22 -3.14 4.30
C TYR A 21 0.41 -3.11 5.70
N GLY A 22 1.63 -3.61 5.83
CA GLY A 22 2.40 -3.61 7.08
C GLY A 22 2.86 -2.23 7.53
N THR A 23 2.95 -1.24 6.64
CA THR A 23 3.53 0.08 6.93
C THR A 23 2.76 0.83 8.03
N ILE A 24 1.43 0.92 7.96
CA ILE A 24 0.62 1.71 8.92
C ILE A 24 0.79 1.21 10.36
N PRO A 25 0.56 -0.08 10.68
CA PRO A 25 0.77 -0.57 12.05
C PRO A 25 2.25 -0.51 12.47
N MET A 26 3.16 -0.65 11.51
CA MET A 26 4.59 -0.58 11.77
C MET A 26 5.04 0.80 12.23
N VAL A 27 4.48 1.88 11.67
CA VAL A 27 4.78 3.25 12.10
C VAL A 27 4.38 3.46 13.56
N SER A 28 3.20 2.97 13.98
CA SER A 28 2.78 3.08 15.39
C SER A 28 3.76 2.35 16.33
N LEU A 29 4.24 1.18 15.93
CA LEU A 29 5.24 0.42 16.69
C LEU A 29 6.60 1.13 16.70
N TYR A 30 7.03 1.66 15.56
CA TYR A 30 8.26 2.45 15.43
C TYR A 30 8.24 3.70 16.32
N MET A 31 7.13 4.44 16.30
CA MET A 31 6.95 5.61 17.18
C MET A 31 7.05 5.23 18.65
N LYS A 32 6.42 4.13 19.06
CA LYS A 32 6.42 3.70 20.45
C LYS A 32 7.78 3.18 20.91
N LYS A 33 8.40 2.30 20.15
CA LYS A 33 9.63 1.59 20.56
C LYS A 33 10.92 2.21 20.01
N GLY A 34 10.89 2.76 18.80
CA GLY A 34 12.06 3.37 18.19
C GLY A 34 12.27 4.82 18.60
N LEU A 35 11.20 5.61 18.56
CA LEU A 35 11.26 7.05 18.88
C LEU A 35 10.91 7.36 20.35
N CYS A 36 10.34 6.40 21.10
CA CYS A 36 9.85 6.60 22.47
C CYS A 36 8.80 7.72 22.56
N ALA A 37 7.95 7.86 21.52
CA ALA A 37 6.92 8.88 21.45
C ALA A 37 5.83 8.65 22.52
N PRO A 38 5.25 9.73 23.08
CA PRO A 38 4.13 9.63 24.01
C PRO A 38 2.90 9.00 23.35
N ASP A 39 2.12 8.22 24.11
CA ASP A 39 0.96 7.49 23.60
C ASP A 39 -0.11 8.42 22.98
N ASN A 40 -0.31 9.63 23.53
CA ASN A 40 -1.23 10.63 22.97
C ASN A 40 -0.82 11.09 21.56
N VAL A 41 0.47 11.24 21.28
CA VAL A 41 1.00 11.59 19.96
C VAL A 41 0.78 10.44 18.97
N ILE A 42 1.01 9.19 19.40
CA ILE A 42 0.78 8.00 18.57
C ILE A 42 -0.69 7.88 18.16
N VAL A 43 -1.61 8.11 19.12
CA VAL A 43 -3.06 8.11 18.85
C VAL A 43 -3.45 9.24 17.91
N LEU A 44 -2.89 10.45 18.09
CA LEU A 44 -3.14 11.58 17.21
C LEU A 44 -2.70 11.28 15.76
N ILE A 45 -1.49 10.77 15.56
CA ILE A 45 -0.96 10.43 14.24
C ILE A 45 -1.75 9.28 13.60
N SER A 46 -2.17 8.29 14.39
CA SER A 46 -3.07 7.24 13.89
C SER A 46 -4.42 7.81 13.44
N SER A 47 -4.95 8.82 14.15
CA SER A 47 -6.17 9.52 13.75
C SER A 47 -6.00 10.33 12.46
N VAL A 48 -4.83 10.96 12.27
CA VAL A 48 -4.47 11.63 11.01
C VAL A 48 -4.43 10.64 9.84
N ALA A 49 -3.92 9.43 10.05
CA ALA A 49 -3.94 8.38 9.04
C ALA A 49 -5.38 7.98 8.65
N LEU A 50 -6.29 7.84 9.63
CA LEU A 50 -7.72 7.60 9.35
C LEU A 50 -8.36 8.76 8.58
N GLY A 51 -8.01 10.01 8.91
CA GLY A 51 -8.41 11.19 8.15
C GLY A 51 -7.95 11.12 6.68
N GLY A 52 -6.73 10.64 6.44
CA GLY A 52 -6.21 10.39 5.10
C GLY A 52 -7.04 9.34 4.35
N MET A 53 -7.41 8.23 4.99
CA MET A 53 -8.27 7.21 4.38
C MET A 53 -9.66 7.75 4.03
N LEU A 54 -10.29 8.51 4.92
CA LEU A 54 -11.59 9.12 4.66
C LEU A 54 -11.55 10.07 3.47
N THR A 55 -10.59 10.99 3.45
CA THR A 55 -10.44 11.93 2.33
C THR A 55 -10.09 11.21 1.04
N GLY A 56 -9.22 10.22 1.07
CA GLY A 56 -8.89 9.38 -0.08
C GLY A 56 -10.11 8.66 -0.65
N SER A 57 -10.95 8.07 0.19
CA SER A 57 -12.19 7.42 -0.23
C SER A 57 -13.17 8.39 -0.89
N PHE A 58 -13.26 9.62 -0.37
CA PHE A 58 -14.16 10.64 -0.92
C PHE A 58 -13.71 11.12 -2.32
N PHE A 59 -12.40 11.34 -2.50
CA PHE A 59 -11.88 11.89 -3.76
C PHE A 59 -11.54 10.84 -4.81
N SER A 60 -11.38 9.57 -4.45
CA SER A 60 -10.91 8.50 -5.34
C SER A 60 -11.79 8.32 -6.59
N GLY A 61 -13.12 8.40 -6.46
CA GLY A 61 -14.03 8.26 -7.60
C GLY A 61 -13.77 9.29 -8.69
N GLY A 62 -13.64 10.58 -8.33
CA GLY A 62 -13.32 11.64 -9.25
C GLY A 62 -11.92 11.52 -9.88
N LEU A 63 -10.93 11.07 -9.08
CA LEU A 63 -9.58 10.85 -9.57
C LEU A 63 -9.52 9.70 -10.58
N ILE A 64 -10.21 8.59 -10.30
CA ILE A 64 -10.28 7.43 -11.20
C ILE A 64 -10.98 7.77 -12.51
N GLN A 65 -12.09 8.53 -12.45
CA GLN A 65 -12.79 8.98 -13.65
C GLN A 65 -11.93 9.88 -14.53
N ARG A 66 -11.10 10.74 -13.91
CA ARG A 66 -10.28 11.71 -14.65
C ARG A 66 -8.99 11.11 -15.21
N TYR A 67 -8.32 10.24 -14.45
CA TYR A 67 -6.97 9.77 -14.77
C TYR A 67 -6.91 8.29 -15.14
N GLY A 68 -7.98 7.53 -14.90
CA GLY A 68 -8.02 6.09 -15.10
C GLY A 68 -7.35 5.29 -13.99
N VAL A 69 -7.71 4.01 -13.91
CA VAL A 69 -7.25 3.10 -12.84
C VAL A 69 -5.74 2.89 -12.87
N LYS A 70 -5.16 2.64 -14.05
CA LYS A 70 -3.72 2.33 -14.22
C LYS A 70 -2.82 3.45 -13.70
N LEU A 71 -3.15 4.71 -14.03
CA LEU A 71 -2.35 5.87 -13.60
C LEU A 71 -2.48 6.12 -12.10
N ILE A 72 -3.67 5.90 -11.53
CA ILE A 72 -3.87 6.00 -10.08
C ILE A 72 -3.06 4.93 -9.36
N LEU A 73 -3.08 3.67 -9.81
CA LEU A 73 -2.27 2.61 -9.20
C LEU A 73 -0.77 2.90 -9.31
N LEU A 74 -0.31 3.46 -10.43
CA LEU A 74 1.10 3.89 -10.54
C LEU A 74 1.44 4.99 -9.53
N ALA A 75 0.58 6.01 -9.39
CA ALA A 75 0.75 7.07 -8.39
C ALA A 75 0.77 6.51 -6.96
N VAL A 76 -0.05 5.49 -6.67
CA VAL A 76 -0.05 4.76 -5.39
C VAL A 76 1.33 4.15 -5.11
N HIS A 77 1.92 3.44 -6.08
CA HIS A 77 3.23 2.82 -5.89
C HIS A 77 4.32 3.86 -5.63
N ILE A 78 4.32 4.95 -6.40
CA ILE A 78 5.28 6.05 -6.21
C ILE A 78 5.13 6.63 -4.80
N THR A 79 3.91 6.92 -4.37
CA THR A 79 3.65 7.47 -3.03
C THR A 79 4.06 6.50 -1.93
N TYR A 80 3.77 5.20 -2.07
CA TYR A 80 4.16 4.19 -1.10
C TYR A 80 5.68 4.04 -0.99
N ALA A 81 6.38 4.01 -2.13
CA ALA A 81 7.84 3.94 -2.13
C ALA A 81 8.45 5.18 -1.47
N LEU A 82 8.03 6.38 -1.86
CA LEU A 82 8.52 7.64 -1.29
C LEU A 82 8.19 7.75 0.21
N ALA A 83 7.00 7.37 0.64
CA ALA A 83 6.62 7.39 2.04
C ALA A 83 7.47 6.43 2.89
N ASN A 84 7.70 5.21 2.42
CA ASN A 84 8.56 4.25 3.12
C ASN A 84 10.02 4.69 3.14
N ILE A 85 10.55 5.31 2.07
CA ILE A 85 11.88 5.92 2.05
C ILE A 85 11.95 7.08 3.04
N ALA A 86 10.93 7.95 3.07
CA ALA A 86 10.88 9.05 4.04
C ALA A 86 10.89 8.50 5.49
N LEU A 87 10.08 7.48 5.80
CA LEU A 87 10.06 6.84 7.12
C LEU A 87 11.39 6.15 7.47
N PHE A 88 12.09 5.60 6.49
CA PHE A 88 13.45 5.06 6.68
C PHE A 88 14.44 6.16 7.08
N LEU A 89 14.37 7.34 6.48
CA LEU A 89 15.27 8.45 6.77
C LEU A 89 14.92 9.24 8.05
N LEU A 90 13.66 9.18 8.49
CA LEU A 90 13.18 9.83 9.70
C LEU A 90 13.60 9.04 10.94
N GLY A 91 14.73 9.41 11.54
CA GLY A 91 15.27 8.80 12.76
C GLY A 91 15.31 9.77 13.94
N LYS A 92 15.57 9.23 15.14
CA LYS A 92 15.77 10.01 16.35
C LYS A 92 16.99 10.93 16.18
N GLY A 93 16.80 12.23 16.41
CA GLY A 93 17.88 13.21 16.31
C GLY A 93 18.06 13.86 14.94
N CYS A 94 17.33 13.43 13.89
CA CYS A 94 17.36 14.10 12.58
C CYS A 94 16.80 15.53 12.64
N MET A 95 15.83 15.76 13.50
CA MET A 95 15.15 17.05 13.67
C MET A 95 14.49 17.13 15.07
N PRO A 96 14.03 18.32 15.52
CA PRO A 96 13.26 18.45 16.76
C PRO A 96 12.02 17.56 16.76
N ASP A 97 11.70 16.93 17.89
CA ASP A 97 10.64 15.92 18.02
C ASP A 97 9.28 16.38 17.47
N THR A 98 8.91 17.65 17.69
CA THR A 98 7.66 18.20 17.19
C THR A 98 7.58 18.15 15.66
N TRP A 99 8.63 18.55 14.97
CA TRP A 99 8.70 18.53 13.51
C TRP A 99 8.77 17.09 12.98
N LEU A 100 9.45 16.20 13.69
CA LEU A 100 9.50 14.77 13.36
C LEU A 100 8.10 14.17 13.36
N TYR A 101 7.32 14.42 14.41
CA TYR A 101 5.95 13.90 14.51
C TYR A 101 5.00 14.51 13.47
N ILE A 102 5.12 15.81 13.18
CA ILE A 102 4.35 16.44 12.10
C ILE A 102 4.67 15.82 10.75
N THR A 103 5.96 15.59 10.47
CA THR A 103 6.39 14.98 9.20
C THR A 103 5.90 13.54 9.08
N ILE A 104 6.01 12.72 10.14
CA ILE A 104 5.47 11.35 10.15
C ILE A 104 3.97 11.38 9.93
N GLY A 105 3.23 12.30 10.56
CA GLY A 105 1.80 12.47 10.38
C GLY A 105 1.43 12.82 8.93
N ALA A 106 2.15 13.75 8.31
CA ALA A 106 1.94 14.14 6.91
C ALA A 106 2.22 12.97 5.94
N VAL A 107 3.30 12.22 6.17
CA VAL A 107 3.65 11.03 5.39
C VAL A 107 2.56 9.97 5.52
N LEU A 108 2.09 9.70 6.74
CA LEU A 108 1.00 8.73 6.98
C LEU A 108 -0.33 9.19 6.40
N PHE A 109 -0.64 10.48 6.42
CA PHE A 109 -1.84 11.00 5.78
C PHE A 109 -1.80 10.73 4.27
N ALA A 110 -0.71 11.10 3.59
CA ALA A 110 -0.52 10.86 2.16
C ALA A 110 -0.56 9.36 1.81
N TYR A 111 0.11 8.53 2.63
CA TYR A 111 0.08 7.08 2.48
C TYR A 111 -1.33 6.52 2.58
N SER A 112 -2.07 6.90 3.62
CA SER A 112 -3.43 6.41 3.88
C SER A 112 -4.44 6.93 2.87
N PHE A 113 -4.27 8.17 2.38
CA PHE A 113 -5.04 8.72 1.27
C PHE A 113 -4.90 7.85 0.02
N MET A 114 -3.66 7.56 -0.38
CA MET A 114 -3.38 6.71 -1.54
C MET A 114 -3.79 5.24 -1.31
N TYR A 115 -3.78 4.76 -0.06
CA TYR A 115 -4.29 3.44 0.28
C TYR A 115 -5.79 3.32 -0.04
N ALA A 116 -6.60 4.30 0.33
CA ALA A 116 -8.03 4.32 -0.01
C ALA A 116 -8.25 4.42 -1.53
N CYS A 117 -7.46 5.25 -2.22
CA CYS A 117 -7.51 5.33 -3.68
C CYS A 117 -7.16 3.99 -4.35
N SER A 118 -6.15 3.28 -3.83
CA SER A 118 -5.75 1.96 -4.30
C SER A 118 -6.85 0.92 -4.15
N ASP A 119 -7.51 0.90 -3.00
CA ASP A 119 -8.56 -0.07 -2.68
C ASP A 119 -9.77 0.08 -3.62
N ILE A 120 -10.20 1.32 -3.85
CA ILE A 120 -11.30 1.64 -4.77
C ILE A 120 -10.90 1.40 -6.23
N ALA A 121 -9.72 1.86 -6.66
CA ALA A 121 -9.23 1.64 -8.00
C ALA A 121 -9.11 0.15 -8.35
N SER A 122 -8.57 -0.64 -7.42
CA SER A 122 -8.44 -2.08 -7.60
C SER A 122 -9.79 -2.80 -7.63
N THR A 123 -10.77 -2.34 -6.85
CA THR A 123 -12.14 -2.88 -6.90
C THR A 123 -12.82 -2.55 -8.24
N CYS A 124 -12.65 -1.33 -8.74
CA CYS A 124 -13.16 -0.96 -10.06
C CYS A 124 -12.58 -1.83 -11.17
N GLU A 125 -11.26 -2.02 -11.18
CA GLU A 125 -10.58 -2.86 -12.18
C GLU A 125 -11.05 -4.32 -12.11
N MET A 126 -11.14 -4.87 -10.91
CA MET A 126 -11.65 -6.22 -10.71
C MET A 126 -13.07 -6.39 -11.28
N MET A 127 -13.95 -5.40 -11.10
CA MET A 127 -15.31 -5.45 -11.65
C MET A 127 -15.34 -5.38 -13.17
N LEU A 128 -14.38 -4.69 -13.79
CA LEU A 128 -14.22 -4.63 -15.25
C LEU A 128 -13.69 -5.95 -15.82
N LEU A 129 -12.79 -6.62 -15.10
CA LEU A 129 -12.22 -7.90 -15.50
C LEU A 129 -13.15 -9.09 -15.26
N ALA A 130 -14.19 -8.93 -14.44
CA ALA A 130 -15.15 -9.98 -14.14
C ALA A 130 -16.09 -10.25 -15.32
N THR A 131 -16.28 -11.51 -15.68
CA THR A 131 -17.24 -11.90 -16.73
C THR A 131 -18.67 -11.56 -16.34
N PRO A 132 -19.51 -11.10 -17.30
CA PRO A 132 -20.93 -10.87 -17.05
C PRO A 132 -21.60 -12.09 -16.42
N GLY A 133 -22.42 -11.87 -15.39
CA GLY A 133 -23.13 -12.94 -14.66
C GLY A 133 -22.32 -13.59 -13.53
N ASN A 134 -20.98 -13.37 -13.43
CA ASN A 134 -20.12 -14.01 -12.42
C ASN A 134 -19.40 -13.02 -11.51
N LYS A 135 -19.88 -11.77 -11.42
CA LYS A 135 -19.23 -10.69 -10.65
C LYS A 135 -19.07 -11.00 -9.18
N MET A 136 -20.05 -11.66 -8.56
CA MET A 136 -20.01 -12.02 -7.13
C MET A 136 -18.87 -13.01 -6.83
N VAL A 137 -18.69 -14.02 -7.66
CA VAL A 137 -17.61 -15.01 -7.50
C VAL A 137 -16.25 -14.37 -7.75
N ALA A 138 -16.15 -13.54 -8.79
CA ALA A 138 -14.93 -12.78 -9.07
C ALA A 138 -14.53 -11.86 -7.91
N MET A 139 -15.50 -11.16 -7.31
CA MET A 139 -15.29 -10.31 -6.15
C MET A 139 -14.83 -11.12 -4.92
N SER A 140 -15.45 -12.25 -4.65
CA SER A 140 -15.06 -13.12 -3.54
C SER A 140 -13.63 -13.66 -3.73
N PHE A 141 -13.31 -14.08 -4.94
CA PHE A 141 -11.97 -14.56 -5.28
C PHE A 141 -10.92 -13.47 -5.09
N TYR A 142 -11.12 -12.30 -5.68
CA TYR A 142 -10.24 -11.14 -5.53
C TYR A 142 -10.06 -10.73 -4.06
N ASN A 143 -11.15 -10.62 -3.31
CA ASN A 143 -11.11 -10.26 -1.89
C ASN A 143 -10.34 -11.30 -1.06
N GLY A 144 -10.45 -12.58 -1.40
CA GLY A 144 -9.66 -13.64 -0.77
C GLY A 144 -8.16 -13.37 -0.89
N PHE A 145 -7.66 -13.08 -2.09
CA PHE A 145 -6.26 -12.71 -2.32
C PHE A 145 -5.86 -11.43 -1.60
N ASN A 146 -6.72 -10.42 -1.66
CA ASN A 146 -6.49 -9.12 -1.05
C ASN A 146 -6.33 -9.23 0.48
N HIS A 147 -7.27 -9.90 1.15
CA HIS A 147 -7.22 -10.11 2.60
C HIS A 147 -6.09 -11.05 3.03
N CYS A 148 -5.79 -12.06 2.23
CA CYS A 148 -4.64 -12.94 2.47
C CYS A 148 -3.32 -12.15 2.44
N GLY A 149 -3.12 -11.28 1.44
CA GLY A 149 -1.95 -10.40 1.35
C GLY A 149 -1.83 -9.49 2.57
N ARG A 150 -2.94 -8.87 2.99
CA ARG A 150 -2.99 -8.00 4.18
C ARG A 150 -2.67 -8.75 5.48
N GLY A 151 -3.22 -9.95 5.65
CA GLY A 151 -2.96 -10.79 6.82
C GLY A 151 -1.51 -11.26 6.88
N MET A 152 -1.00 -11.78 5.76
CA MET A 152 0.38 -12.24 5.65
C MET A 152 1.39 -11.12 5.84
N SER A 153 1.12 -9.91 5.36
CA SER A 153 1.99 -8.74 5.57
C SER A 153 2.26 -8.51 7.06
N ARG A 154 1.22 -8.49 7.88
CA ARG A 154 1.34 -8.30 9.33
C ARG A 154 2.06 -9.47 10.01
N MET A 155 1.73 -10.70 9.62
CA MET A 155 2.33 -11.90 10.17
C MET A 155 3.84 -11.94 9.87
N LEU A 156 4.24 -11.72 8.61
CA LEU A 156 5.65 -11.69 8.22
C LEU A 156 6.41 -10.56 8.92
N THR A 157 5.82 -9.37 9.03
CA THR A 157 6.40 -8.26 9.79
C THR A 157 6.70 -8.67 11.23
N SER A 158 5.72 -9.28 11.90
CA SER A 158 5.87 -9.75 13.28
C SER A 158 6.92 -10.84 13.41
N LEU A 159 6.97 -11.79 12.47
CA LEU A 159 7.96 -12.86 12.45
C LEU A 159 9.37 -12.31 12.22
N ILE A 160 9.56 -11.39 11.27
CA ILE A 160 10.87 -10.77 11.00
C ILE A 160 11.38 -10.01 12.23
N LEU A 161 10.53 -9.23 12.87
CA LEU A 161 10.90 -8.50 14.08
C LEU A 161 11.16 -9.43 15.27
N GLY A 162 10.35 -10.48 15.41
CA GLY A 162 10.47 -11.43 16.53
C GLY A 162 11.63 -12.42 16.38
N SER A 163 12.05 -12.71 15.15
CA SER A 163 13.15 -13.65 14.88
C SER A 163 14.54 -13.08 15.16
N GLY A 164 14.66 -11.75 15.32
CA GLY A 164 15.98 -11.10 15.41
C GLY A 164 16.80 -11.15 14.11
N ALA A 165 16.15 -11.46 12.96
CA ALA A 165 16.83 -11.55 11.66
C ALA A 165 17.40 -10.20 11.20
N LEU A 166 16.82 -9.10 11.68
CA LEU A 166 17.34 -7.76 11.42
C LEU A 166 18.21 -7.30 12.60
N ALA A 167 19.41 -6.79 12.29
CA ALA A 167 20.28 -6.19 13.30
C ALA A 167 19.52 -5.07 14.04
N ALA A 168 19.59 -5.07 15.37
CA ALA A 168 18.86 -4.09 16.19
C ALA A 168 19.24 -2.66 15.82
N HIS A 169 20.54 -2.44 15.56
CA HIS A 169 21.12 -1.16 15.08
C HIS A 169 22.24 -1.46 14.08
N TRP A 170 22.36 -0.62 13.09
CA TRP A 170 23.46 -0.62 12.14
C TRP A 170 23.76 0.79 11.67
N THR A 171 24.97 1.05 11.19
CA THR A 171 25.43 2.38 10.80
C THR A 171 25.76 2.42 9.32
N LEU A 172 25.30 3.48 8.63
CA LEU A 172 25.67 3.80 7.27
C LEU A 172 26.05 5.26 7.18
N GLY A 173 27.29 5.54 6.78
CA GLY A 173 27.78 6.92 6.64
C GLY A 173 27.75 7.72 7.94
N GLY A 174 27.88 7.09 9.10
CA GLY A 174 27.83 7.74 10.41
C GLY A 174 26.42 7.97 10.97
N ILE A 175 25.37 7.56 10.25
CA ILE A 175 23.98 7.59 10.70
C ILE A 175 23.61 6.22 11.22
N GLU A 176 23.00 6.17 12.40
CA GLU A 176 22.54 4.93 13.03
C GLU A 176 21.08 4.65 12.63
N PHE A 177 20.84 3.45 12.14
CA PHE A 177 19.52 2.96 11.74
C PHE A 177 19.06 1.82 12.63
N SER A 178 17.79 1.81 12.97
CA SER A 178 17.13 0.74 13.71
C SER A 178 16.57 -0.34 12.77
N HIS A 179 16.32 -1.55 13.30
CA HIS A 179 15.63 -2.61 12.55
C HIS A 179 14.24 -2.18 12.06
N TYR A 180 13.56 -1.25 12.75
CA TYR A 180 12.29 -0.68 12.28
C TYR A 180 12.45 0.10 10.99
N GLN A 181 13.49 0.92 10.91
CA GLN A 181 13.80 1.69 9.70
C GLN A 181 14.20 0.79 8.55
N THR A 182 15.00 -0.26 8.81
CA THR A 182 15.35 -1.28 7.81
C THR A 182 14.13 -1.95 7.22
N LEU A 183 13.08 -2.16 8.02
CA LEU A 183 11.83 -2.74 7.54
C LEU A 183 11.08 -1.81 6.59
N PHE A 184 11.08 -0.48 6.84
CA PHE A 184 10.51 0.48 5.87
C PHE A 184 11.25 0.45 4.54
N LEU A 185 12.59 0.34 4.56
CA LEU A 185 13.37 0.19 3.34
C LEU A 185 12.99 -1.10 2.59
N THR A 186 12.80 -2.20 3.30
CA THR A 186 12.34 -3.47 2.72
C THR A 186 10.98 -3.31 2.06
N TYR A 187 10.03 -2.62 2.72
CA TYR A 187 8.72 -2.33 2.12
C TYR A 187 8.85 -1.45 0.87
N ALA A 188 9.71 -0.44 0.87
CA ALA A 188 9.95 0.38 -0.32
C ALA A 188 10.42 -0.48 -1.51
N ILE A 189 11.38 -1.38 -1.29
CA ILE A 189 11.89 -2.29 -2.32
C ILE A 189 10.78 -3.22 -2.83
N CYS A 190 9.98 -3.81 -1.92
CA CYS A 190 8.86 -4.68 -2.31
C CYS A 190 7.78 -3.93 -3.10
N VAL A 191 7.50 -2.67 -2.75
CA VAL A 191 6.56 -1.82 -3.50
C VAL A 191 7.10 -1.50 -4.90
N CYS A 192 8.39 -1.20 -5.03
CA CYS A 192 9.03 -0.99 -6.33
C CYS A 192 8.97 -2.26 -7.20
N PHE A 193 9.15 -3.44 -6.59
CA PHE A 193 8.95 -4.70 -7.29
C PHE A 193 7.49 -4.88 -7.75
N ALA A 194 6.50 -4.60 -6.90
CA ALA A 194 5.08 -4.63 -7.30
C ALA A 194 4.77 -3.64 -8.43
N ALA A 195 5.39 -2.44 -8.41
CA ALA A 195 5.28 -1.47 -9.50
C ALA A 195 5.85 -1.99 -10.82
N SER A 196 6.98 -2.71 -10.78
CA SER A 196 7.56 -3.31 -11.98
C SER A 196 6.62 -4.37 -12.59
N LEU A 197 5.94 -5.15 -11.78
CA LEU A 197 4.94 -6.12 -12.26
C LEU A 197 3.77 -5.43 -12.97
N LEU A 198 3.32 -4.29 -12.45
CA LEU A 198 2.24 -3.50 -13.05
C LEU A 198 2.59 -3.01 -14.48
N VAL A 199 3.86 -2.70 -14.71
CA VAL A 199 4.34 -2.18 -16.00
C VAL A 199 4.72 -3.30 -16.97
N VAL A 200 5.36 -4.36 -16.46
CA VAL A 200 5.97 -5.42 -17.31
C VAL A 200 4.97 -6.51 -17.68
N VAL A 201 3.95 -6.77 -16.86
CA VAL A 201 3.02 -7.89 -17.09
C VAL A 201 1.72 -7.41 -17.74
N PRO A 202 1.54 -7.55 -19.07
CA PRO A 202 0.34 -7.10 -19.78
C PRO A 202 -0.96 -7.78 -19.31
N ALA A 203 -0.83 -8.99 -18.74
CA ALA A 203 -2.00 -9.72 -18.22
C ALA A 203 -2.65 -9.06 -17.00
N ILE A 204 -1.97 -8.11 -16.33
CA ILE A 204 -2.52 -7.36 -15.19
C ILE A 204 -3.45 -6.26 -15.69
N PHE A 205 -3.06 -5.58 -16.78
CA PHE A 205 -3.88 -4.60 -17.50
C PHE A 205 -3.86 -4.95 -18.97
N PRO A 206 -4.79 -5.78 -19.46
CA PRO A 206 -4.86 -6.11 -20.87
C PRO A 206 -5.15 -4.84 -21.69
N GLU A 207 -4.29 -4.60 -22.69
CA GLU A 207 -4.51 -3.58 -23.71
C GLU A 207 -5.54 -4.14 -24.70
N GLY A 208 -6.77 -3.63 -24.69
CA GLY A 208 -7.81 -4.03 -25.62
C GLY A 208 -9.21 -3.76 -25.11
N ASP A 209 -10.18 -3.81 -26.01
CA ASP A 209 -11.59 -3.41 -25.85
C ASP A 209 -12.43 -4.26 -24.86
N TYR A 210 -11.81 -5.00 -23.96
CA TYR A 210 -12.50 -5.74 -22.90
C TYR A 210 -13.42 -4.87 -22.03
N HIS A 211 -13.19 -3.55 -22.05
CA HIS A 211 -13.93 -2.61 -21.22
C HIS A 211 -15.22 -2.08 -21.88
N TYR A 212 -15.37 -2.21 -23.20
CA TYR A 212 -16.46 -1.53 -23.94
C TYR A 212 -17.54 -2.46 -24.49
N ASP A 213 -17.23 -3.69 -24.86
CA ASP A 213 -18.22 -4.62 -25.44
C ASP A 213 -19.34 -5.01 -24.47
N ALA A 214 -19.08 -5.00 -23.15
CA ALA A 214 -20.11 -5.30 -22.15
C ALA A 214 -21.17 -4.19 -22.00
N LEU A 215 -20.86 -2.94 -22.42
CA LEU A 215 -21.78 -1.81 -22.33
C LEU A 215 -22.61 -1.62 -23.61
N HIS A 216 -22.16 -2.16 -24.74
CA HIS A 216 -22.82 -2.00 -26.05
C HIS A 216 -23.63 -3.21 -26.52
N THR A 217 -23.50 -4.38 -25.88
CA THR A 217 -24.30 -5.59 -26.20
C THR A 217 -25.65 -5.67 -25.49
N GLY A 218 -26.05 -4.62 -24.80
CA GLY A 218 -27.37 -4.47 -24.20
C GLY A 218 -28.42 -3.95 -25.22
N LYS A 219 -28.60 -4.63 -26.37
CA LYS A 219 -29.81 -4.53 -27.22
C LYS A 219 -30.57 -5.84 -27.18
#